data_b9cfbe9c2b68781ed9b5ced81454c1d7
#
_entry.id   b9cfbe9c2b68781ed9b5ced81454c1d7
#
_cell.length_a   1.000
_cell.length_b   1.000
_cell.length_c   1.000
_cell.angle_alpha   90.00
_cell.angle_beta   90.00
_cell.angle_gamma   90.00
#
_symmetry.space_group_name_H-M   'P 1'
#
loop_
_entity.id
_entity.type
_entity.pdbx_description
1 polymer ?
#
loop_
_entity_poly.entity_id
_entity_poly.type
_entity_poly.pdbx_seq_one_letter_code
_entity_poly.pdbx_strand_id
1 'polypeptide(L)'
;MTSALTVGPAWLFCPADHPERYAKALERSDLVLLDLEDAVAPSAKAAAREAVRHLDLDWSRTIVRINAADTDEHAADLALVTEIGCPRVMLAKAETPESVGRMPVEVVVLVESPLGVVRARELVAEANVIGAMWGAEDLIAAMGGTSSRFADGSYRDVARHSRSEVLLAAKAMRRLAIDSVVLDIADAEGLAGECSDAVAVGFDAKAAIHPSQVSVIRDAFRTAPDEVAWARAVLAAAKEHDGGVFTHAGRMVDGPVLKHAAALVRRTTS
;
A
#
# COMPACT_ATOMS: atom_id res chain seq x y z
N MET A 1 21.10 -1.39 -7.14
CA MET A 1 19.99 -2.37 -7.21
C MET A 1 19.23 -2.20 -5.92
N THR A 2 18.08 -1.54 -5.95
CA THR A 2 17.17 -1.38 -4.80
C THR A 2 16.67 -2.76 -4.39
N SER A 3 16.90 -3.14 -3.13
CA SER A 3 16.30 -4.36 -2.56
C SER A 3 14.78 -4.18 -2.60
N ALA A 4 14.08 -5.03 -3.34
CA ALA A 4 12.62 -4.99 -3.35
C ALA A 4 12.12 -5.13 -1.91
N LEU A 5 11.25 -4.22 -1.48
CA LEU A 5 10.59 -4.32 -0.18
C LEU A 5 9.72 -5.58 -0.20
N THR A 6 10.17 -6.62 0.50
CA THR A 6 9.45 -7.89 0.60
C THR A 6 8.89 -8.00 2.01
N VAL A 7 7.64 -7.55 2.17
CA VAL A 7 6.90 -7.58 3.44
C VAL A 7 5.50 -8.13 3.17
N GLY A 8 4.87 -8.66 4.21
CA GLY A 8 3.49 -9.14 4.12
C GLY A 8 2.47 -8.02 3.84
N PRO A 9 1.20 -8.37 3.65
CA PRO A 9 0.19 -7.47 3.09
C PRO A 9 -0.41 -6.48 4.08
N ALA A 10 -0.22 -6.65 5.38
CA ALA A 10 -0.90 -5.83 6.39
C ALA A 10 0.00 -4.69 6.89
N TRP A 11 -0.22 -3.47 6.39
CA TRP A 11 0.54 -2.28 6.72
C TRP A 11 -0.23 -1.43 7.73
N LEU A 12 0.30 -1.27 8.95
CA LEU A 12 -0.40 -0.64 10.06
C LEU A 12 0.11 0.79 10.30
N PHE A 13 -0.78 1.76 10.25
CA PHE A 13 -0.50 3.12 10.70
C PHE A 13 -0.27 3.17 12.21
N CYS A 14 0.79 3.88 12.62
CA CYS A 14 1.15 4.11 14.01
C CYS A 14 1.50 5.59 14.19
N PRO A 15 0.72 6.36 14.98
CA PRO A 15 1.02 7.77 15.23
C PRO A 15 2.39 7.96 15.87
N ALA A 16 3.21 8.88 15.33
CA ALA A 16 4.57 9.12 15.78
C ALA A 16 4.66 9.86 17.12
N ASP A 17 3.60 10.55 17.53
CA ASP A 17 3.48 11.19 18.86
C ASP A 17 3.15 10.20 19.98
N HIS A 18 3.02 8.91 19.65
CA HIS A 18 2.82 7.78 20.56
C HIS A 18 3.92 6.73 20.41
N PRO A 19 5.19 7.07 20.69
CA PRO A 19 6.34 6.18 20.46
C PRO A 19 6.23 4.84 21.19
N GLU A 20 5.53 4.78 22.33
CA GLU A 20 5.27 3.56 23.09
C GLU A 20 4.43 2.52 22.33
N ARG A 21 3.74 2.92 21.26
CA ARG A 21 2.94 2.02 20.44
C ARG A 21 3.74 1.33 19.35
N TYR A 22 4.91 1.86 18.98
CA TYR A 22 5.68 1.38 17.83
C TYR A 22 6.07 -0.09 17.96
N ALA A 23 6.67 -0.50 19.08
CA ALA A 23 7.08 -1.89 19.27
C ALA A 23 5.91 -2.87 19.14
N LYS A 24 4.74 -2.51 19.68
CA LYS A 24 3.52 -3.32 19.57
C LYS A 24 2.93 -3.31 18.16
N ALA A 25 3.03 -2.21 17.43
CA ALA A 25 2.62 -2.13 16.04
C ALA A 25 3.50 -3.04 15.16
N LEU A 26 4.82 -3.00 15.37
CA LEU A 26 5.80 -3.83 14.68
C LEU A 26 5.59 -5.34 14.94
N GLU A 27 5.28 -5.73 16.19
CA GLU A 27 4.96 -7.11 16.53
C GLU A 27 3.69 -7.60 15.82
N ARG A 28 2.69 -6.75 15.68
CA ARG A 28 1.37 -7.14 15.20
C ARG A 28 1.17 -7.03 13.69
N SER A 29 1.91 -6.19 12.99
CA SER A 29 1.75 -5.96 11.55
C SER A 29 2.89 -6.56 10.74
N ASP A 30 2.77 -6.50 9.41
CA ASP A 30 3.84 -6.88 8.50
C ASP A 30 4.77 -5.69 8.23
N LEU A 31 4.21 -4.48 8.23
CA LEU A 31 4.93 -3.22 8.10
C LEU A 31 4.23 -2.14 8.94
N VAL A 32 5.02 -1.27 9.57
CA VAL A 32 4.54 -0.09 10.27
C VAL A 32 4.67 1.14 9.37
N LEU A 33 3.57 1.86 9.21
CA LEU A 33 3.55 3.22 8.67
C LEU A 33 3.61 4.19 9.86
N LEU A 34 4.83 4.65 10.20
CA LEU A 34 5.03 5.59 11.32
C LEU A 34 4.64 6.99 10.86
N ASP A 35 3.59 7.53 11.45
CA ASP A 35 2.88 8.67 10.88
C ASP A 35 3.24 10.00 11.54
N LEU A 36 3.79 10.94 10.75
CA LEU A 36 4.04 12.33 11.12
C LEU A 36 2.99 13.30 10.56
N GLU A 37 2.01 12.79 9.80
CA GLU A 37 1.05 13.61 9.08
C GLU A 37 -0.28 13.71 9.85
N ASP A 38 -1.39 13.25 9.34
CA ASP A 38 -2.75 13.51 9.86
C ASP A 38 -3.02 12.86 11.23
N ALA A 39 -2.33 11.78 11.60
CA ALA A 39 -2.48 11.19 12.92
C ALA A 39 -1.82 12.02 14.05
N VAL A 40 -1.05 13.05 13.70
CA VAL A 40 -0.34 13.92 14.66
C VAL A 40 -0.88 15.34 14.58
N ALA A 41 -1.41 15.85 15.68
CA ALA A 41 -1.90 17.23 15.74
C ALA A 41 -0.79 18.23 15.38
N PRO A 42 -1.11 19.37 14.72
CA PRO A 42 -0.11 20.37 14.32
C PRO A 42 0.81 20.81 15.47
N SER A 43 0.27 21.01 16.66
CA SER A 43 1.04 21.39 17.86
C SER A 43 1.97 20.29 18.39
N ALA A 44 1.73 19.02 18.02
CA ALA A 44 2.51 17.88 18.47
C ALA A 44 3.59 17.44 17.46
N LYS A 45 3.59 17.95 16.22
CA LYS A 45 4.49 17.49 15.14
C LYS A 45 5.97 17.62 15.50
N ALA A 46 6.39 18.72 16.15
CA ALA A 46 7.78 18.88 16.58
C ALA A 46 8.17 17.84 17.63
N ALA A 47 7.31 17.56 18.61
CA ALA A 47 7.54 16.54 19.62
C ALA A 47 7.52 15.12 19.02
N ALA A 48 6.65 14.85 18.05
CA ALA A 48 6.61 13.59 17.33
C ALA A 48 7.92 13.32 16.56
N ARG A 49 8.46 14.33 15.85
CA ARG A 49 9.78 14.22 15.19
C ARG A 49 10.90 13.90 16.18
N GLU A 50 10.88 14.55 17.34
CA GLU A 50 11.88 14.28 18.40
C GLU A 50 11.73 12.86 18.95
N ALA A 51 10.52 12.37 19.14
CA ALA A 51 10.26 11.00 19.54
C ALA A 51 10.80 9.99 18.49
N VAL A 52 10.53 10.21 17.20
CA VAL A 52 11.03 9.36 16.10
C VAL A 52 12.56 9.33 16.06
N ARG A 53 13.24 10.45 16.33
CA ARG A 53 14.72 10.53 16.39
C ARG A 53 15.33 9.55 17.38
N HIS A 54 14.63 9.25 18.45
CA HIS A 54 15.10 8.39 19.54
C HIS A 54 14.58 6.96 19.51
N LEU A 55 13.70 6.61 18.54
CA LEU A 55 13.21 5.26 18.38
C LEU A 55 14.27 4.35 17.74
N ASP A 56 14.39 3.13 18.25
CA ASP A 56 15.10 2.06 17.56
C ASP A 56 14.19 1.45 16.50
N LEU A 57 14.36 1.89 15.24
CA LEU A 57 13.47 1.58 14.14
C LEU A 57 13.99 0.41 13.30
N ASP A 58 13.15 -0.61 13.14
CA ASP A 58 13.40 -1.69 12.17
C ASP A 58 13.10 -1.21 10.73
N TRP A 59 14.12 -0.76 10.02
CA TRP A 59 14.00 -0.25 8.66
C TRP A 59 13.61 -1.31 7.63
N SER A 60 13.68 -2.59 7.95
CA SER A 60 13.17 -3.63 7.06
C SER A 60 11.64 -3.65 7.01
N ARG A 61 10.98 -3.13 8.06
CA ARG A 61 9.53 -3.19 8.26
C ARG A 61 8.91 -1.84 8.68
N THR A 62 9.61 -0.72 8.44
CA THR A 62 9.12 0.62 8.78
C THR A 62 9.26 1.57 7.60
N ILE A 63 8.19 2.31 7.35
CA ILE A 63 8.13 3.45 6.44
C ILE A 63 7.61 4.64 7.25
N VAL A 64 8.23 5.81 7.13
CA VAL A 64 7.75 7.03 7.79
C VAL A 64 6.84 7.78 6.84
N ARG A 65 5.57 8.01 7.23
CA ARG A 65 4.70 8.92 6.48
C ARG A 65 5.04 10.36 6.87
N ILE A 66 5.43 11.14 5.88
CA ILE A 66 5.80 12.54 6.00
C ILE A 66 4.70 13.45 5.43
N ASN A 67 4.68 14.69 5.89
CA ASN A 67 3.73 15.70 5.45
C ASN A 67 3.88 16.03 3.96
N ALA A 68 2.79 16.52 3.35
CA ALA A 68 2.74 16.88 1.94
C ALA A 68 3.80 17.93 1.56
N ALA A 69 4.30 17.86 0.33
CA ALA A 69 5.45 18.65 -0.15
C ALA A 69 5.23 20.18 -0.16
N ASP A 70 3.97 20.61 -0.14
CA ASP A 70 3.55 22.02 -0.13
C ASP A 70 3.31 22.58 1.28
N THR A 71 3.61 21.80 2.33
CA THR A 71 3.44 22.20 3.74
C THR A 71 4.76 22.65 4.37
N ASP A 72 4.68 23.53 5.36
CA ASP A 72 5.84 23.99 6.15
C ASP A 72 6.51 22.81 6.92
N GLU A 73 5.75 21.79 7.26
CA GLU A 73 6.21 20.62 8.01
C GLU A 73 7.10 19.69 7.17
N HIS A 74 6.92 19.69 5.86
CA HIS A 74 7.64 18.80 4.94
C HIS A 74 9.16 18.92 5.05
N ALA A 75 9.67 20.13 5.08
CA ALA A 75 11.11 20.37 5.15
C ALA A 75 11.72 19.82 6.45
N ALA A 76 11.00 19.96 7.57
CA ALA A 76 11.42 19.44 8.87
C ALA A 76 11.38 17.91 8.91
N ASP A 77 10.34 17.30 8.32
CA ASP A 77 10.24 15.85 8.20
C ASP A 77 11.37 15.29 7.33
N LEU A 78 11.64 15.92 6.19
CA LEU A 78 12.70 15.49 5.27
C LEU A 78 14.09 15.60 5.90
N ALA A 79 14.33 16.64 6.71
CA ALA A 79 15.55 16.77 7.49
C ALA A 79 15.69 15.63 8.52
N LEU A 80 14.63 15.33 9.27
CA LEU A 80 14.60 14.23 10.22
C LEU A 80 14.91 12.88 9.55
N VAL A 81 14.18 12.52 8.51
CA VAL A 81 14.34 11.19 7.85
C VAL A 81 15.71 11.02 7.23
N THR A 82 16.33 12.12 6.78
CA THR A 82 17.72 12.12 6.31
C THR A 82 18.71 11.93 7.46
N GLU A 83 18.52 12.65 8.58
CA GLU A 83 19.36 12.57 9.78
C GLU A 83 19.40 11.16 10.37
N ILE A 84 18.23 10.51 10.48
CA ILE A 84 18.12 9.16 11.07
C ILE A 84 18.40 8.03 10.08
N GLY A 85 18.79 8.35 8.83
CA GLY A 85 19.09 7.35 7.82
C GLY A 85 17.88 6.53 7.38
N CYS A 86 16.68 7.11 7.38
CA CYS A 86 15.45 6.45 6.95
C CYS A 86 15.53 6.13 5.45
N PRO A 87 15.46 4.85 5.05
CA PRO A 87 15.61 4.49 3.63
C PRO A 87 14.36 4.74 2.80
N ARG A 88 13.17 4.83 3.44
CA ARG A 88 11.88 4.87 2.75
C ARG A 88 10.89 5.77 3.46
N VAL A 89 10.18 6.58 2.69
CA VAL A 89 9.07 7.42 3.19
C VAL A 89 7.78 7.13 2.43
N MET A 90 6.65 7.42 3.06
CA MET A 90 5.38 7.62 2.38
C MET A 90 5.12 9.13 2.31
N LEU A 91 5.00 9.68 1.10
CA LEU A 91 4.67 11.09 0.91
C LEU A 91 3.16 11.25 0.88
N ALA A 92 2.59 11.91 1.89
CA ALA A 92 1.17 12.28 1.92
C ALA A 92 0.82 13.26 0.80
N LYS A 93 -0.40 13.16 0.28
CA LYS A 93 -0.98 14.10 -0.69
C LYS A 93 -0.03 14.40 -1.86
N ALA A 94 0.59 13.36 -2.42
CA ALA A 94 1.55 13.49 -3.51
C ALA A 94 0.90 14.03 -4.79
N GLU A 95 1.38 15.17 -5.31
CA GLU A 95 0.78 15.85 -6.46
C GLU A 95 1.78 16.19 -7.57
N THR A 96 3.05 16.41 -7.23
CA THR A 96 4.06 16.90 -8.18
C THR A 96 5.20 15.88 -8.36
N PRO A 97 5.41 15.35 -9.57
CA PRO A 97 6.50 14.40 -9.84
C PRO A 97 7.87 14.96 -9.44
N GLU A 98 8.10 16.25 -9.68
CA GLU A 98 9.40 16.90 -9.36
C GLU A 98 9.69 16.92 -7.86
N SER A 99 8.67 17.08 -6.99
CA SER A 99 8.87 17.02 -5.54
C SER A 99 9.21 15.61 -5.08
N VAL A 100 8.58 14.61 -5.69
CA VAL A 100 8.85 13.19 -5.45
C VAL A 100 10.26 12.82 -5.91
N GLY A 101 10.60 13.14 -7.16
CA GLY A 101 11.88 12.76 -7.77
C GLY A 101 13.12 13.40 -7.11
N ARG A 102 12.96 14.53 -6.39
CA ARG A 102 14.04 15.20 -5.65
C ARG A 102 14.32 14.60 -4.28
N MET A 103 13.45 13.73 -3.75
CA MET A 103 13.69 13.14 -2.45
C MET A 103 14.86 12.14 -2.50
N PRO A 104 15.80 12.19 -1.52
CA PRO A 104 17.00 11.36 -1.52
C PRO A 104 16.77 9.93 -1.02
N VAL A 105 15.50 9.53 -0.88
CA VAL A 105 15.06 8.25 -0.31
C VAL A 105 14.04 7.56 -1.22
N GLU A 106 13.79 6.29 -1.01
CA GLU A 106 12.70 5.58 -1.69
C GLU A 106 11.34 6.09 -1.22
N VAL A 107 10.38 6.21 -2.15
CA VAL A 107 9.08 6.84 -1.89
C VAL A 107 7.93 5.89 -2.21
N VAL A 108 6.99 5.78 -1.29
CA VAL A 108 5.62 5.36 -1.55
C VAL A 108 4.79 6.64 -1.71
N VAL A 109 4.21 6.87 -2.87
CA VAL A 109 3.34 8.03 -3.08
C VAL A 109 1.93 7.72 -2.56
N LEU A 110 1.38 8.58 -1.68
CA LEU A 110 -0.01 8.50 -1.24
C LEU A 110 -0.83 9.48 -2.08
N VAL A 111 -1.63 8.90 -2.98
CA VAL A 111 -2.45 9.61 -3.97
C VAL A 111 -3.86 9.76 -3.41
N GLU A 112 -4.15 10.92 -2.87
CA GLU A 112 -5.38 11.20 -2.11
C GLU A 112 -5.91 12.63 -2.34
N SER A 113 -5.53 13.22 -3.49
CA SER A 113 -6.04 14.50 -3.95
C SER A 113 -6.43 14.41 -5.44
N PRO A 114 -7.32 15.29 -5.94
CA PRO A 114 -7.71 15.28 -7.34
C PRO A 114 -6.52 15.43 -8.30
N LEU A 115 -5.58 16.32 -7.99
CA LEU A 115 -4.38 16.53 -8.81
C LEU A 115 -3.45 15.31 -8.77
N GLY A 116 -3.29 14.70 -7.60
CA GLY A 116 -2.52 13.46 -7.44
C GLY A 116 -3.09 12.32 -8.29
N VAL A 117 -4.43 12.14 -8.29
CA VAL A 117 -5.10 11.12 -9.12
C VAL A 117 -4.86 11.36 -10.61
N VAL A 118 -5.05 12.59 -11.08
CA VAL A 118 -4.82 12.96 -12.48
C VAL A 118 -3.37 12.73 -12.92
N ARG A 119 -2.40 12.91 -12.01
CA ARG A 119 -0.96 12.73 -12.24
C ARG A 119 -0.39 11.40 -11.74
N ALA A 120 -1.21 10.45 -11.34
CA ALA A 120 -0.75 9.20 -10.73
C ALA A 120 0.32 8.49 -11.58
N ARG A 121 0.17 8.49 -12.90
CA ARG A 121 1.14 7.87 -13.83
C ARG A 121 2.49 8.58 -13.83
N GLU A 122 2.50 9.91 -13.76
CA GLU A 122 3.70 10.71 -13.71
C GLU A 122 4.41 10.51 -12.37
N LEU A 123 3.66 10.53 -11.27
CA LEU A 123 4.18 10.30 -9.92
C LEU A 123 4.89 8.95 -9.78
N VAL A 124 4.25 7.86 -10.23
CA VAL A 124 4.83 6.51 -10.10
C VAL A 124 5.96 6.24 -11.09
N ALA A 125 6.13 7.08 -12.11
CA ALA A 125 7.23 6.98 -13.08
C ALA A 125 8.56 7.47 -12.51
N GLU A 126 8.55 8.24 -11.42
CA GLU A 126 9.79 8.72 -10.78
C GLU A 126 10.66 7.55 -10.32
N ALA A 127 11.97 7.70 -10.51
CA ALA A 127 12.93 6.60 -10.35
C ALA A 127 12.99 6.06 -8.92
N ASN A 128 12.81 6.93 -7.92
CA ASN A 128 12.83 6.62 -6.49
C ASN A 128 11.47 6.12 -5.94
N VAL A 129 10.42 6.07 -6.75
CA VAL A 129 9.11 5.55 -6.31
C VAL A 129 9.13 4.01 -6.31
N ILE A 130 8.79 3.42 -5.18
CA ILE A 130 8.71 1.96 -5.00
C ILE A 130 7.27 1.46 -4.91
N GLY A 131 6.30 2.33 -4.65
CA GLY A 131 4.88 1.97 -4.51
C GLY A 131 3.96 3.17 -4.56
N ALA A 132 2.67 2.87 -4.70
CA ALA A 132 1.60 3.85 -4.60
C ALA A 132 0.46 3.32 -3.73
N MET A 133 -0.04 4.16 -2.86
CA MET A 133 -1.27 3.96 -2.09
C MET A 133 -2.28 5.01 -2.55
N TRP A 134 -3.57 4.68 -2.51
CA TRP A 134 -4.63 5.66 -2.72
C TRP A 134 -5.38 5.92 -1.41
N GLY A 135 -5.91 7.13 -1.23
CA GLY A 135 -6.70 7.52 -0.07
C GLY A 135 -8.09 8.01 -0.50
N ALA A 136 -9.15 7.40 0.07
CA ALA A 136 -10.53 7.72 -0.31
C ALA A 136 -11.04 8.99 0.36
N GLU A 137 -10.77 9.15 1.65
CA GLU A 137 -11.41 10.18 2.47
C GLU A 137 -10.84 11.57 2.19
N ASP A 138 -9.51 11.68 2.15
CA ASP A 138 -8.82 12.93 1.78
C ASP A 138 -9.16 13.37 0.36
N LEU A 139 -9.26 12.43 -0.58
CA LEU A 139 -9.68 12.72 -1.95
C LEU A 139 -11.08 13.37 -1.98
N ILE A 140 -12.05 12.79 -1.27
CA ILE A 140 -13.42 13.32 -1.23
C ILE A 140 -13.44 14.67 -0.52
N ALA A 141 -12.72 14.81 0.59
CA ALA A 141 -12.62 16.08 1.31
C ALA A 141 -12.00 17.18 0.43
N ALA A 142 -10.92 16.89 -0.30
CA ALA A 142 -10.26 17.82 -1.22
C ALA A 142 -11.17 18.28 -2.38
N MET A 143 -12.13 17.44 -2.78
CA MET A 143 -13.14 17.79 -3.78
C MET A 143 -14.35 18.56 -3.20
N GLY A 144 -14.40 18.77 -1.86
CA GLY A 144 -15.56 19.34 -1.18
C GLY A 144 -16.75 18.37 -1.09
N GLY A 145 -16.51 17.08 -1.25
CA GLY A 145 -17.51 16.03 -1.10
C GLY A 145 -17.77 15.68 0.37
N THR A 146 -18.81 14.89 0.63
CA THR A 146 -19.25 14.54 1.99
C THR A 146 -19.08 13.07 2.35
N SER A 147 -18.87 12.20 1.37
CA SER A 147 -18.69 10.76 1.60
C SER A 147 -18.09 10.08 0.39
N SER A 148 -17.11 9.22 0.63
CA SER A 148 -16.51 8.33 -0.35
C SER A 148 -17.41 7.13 -0.72
N ARG A 149 -18.41 6.83 0.14
CA ARG A 149 -19.23 5.61 0.07
C ARG A 149 -20.71 5.88 -0.08
N PHE A 150 -21.42 4.91 -0.58
CA PHE A 150 -22.88 4.79 -0.50
C PHE A 150 -23.30 4.22 0.86
N ALA A 151 -24.61 4.22 1.13
CA ALA A 151 -25.16 3.71 2.38
C ALA A 151 -24.94 2.20 2.61
N ASP A 152 -24.73 1.45 1.55
CA ASP A 152 -24.41 0.02 1.57
C ASP A 152 -22.91 -0.25 1.80
N GLY A 153 -22.10 0.77 2.05
CA GLY A 153 -20.66 0.67 2.25
C GLY A 153 -19.82 0.64 0.97
N SER A 154 -20.42 0.47 -0.21
CA SER A 154 -19.67 0.45 -1.48
C SER A 154 -19.14 1.85 -1.84
N TYR A 155 -17.96 1.89 -2.46
CA TYR A 155 -17.37 3.15 -2.91
C TYR A 155 -18.17 3.80 -4.04
N ARG A 156 -18.29 5.13 -3.99
CA ARG A 156 -18.81 5.94 -5.10
C ARG A 156 -17.88 5.86 -6.31
N ASP A 157 -18.43 6.13 -7.50
CA ASP A 157 -17.71 5.94 -8.76
C ASP A 157 -16.39 6.70 -8.84
N VAL A 158 -16.33 7.92 -8.32
CA VAL A 158 -15.09 8.70 -8.30
C VAL A 158 -14.00 8.05 -7.43
N ALA A 159 -14.38 7.48 -6.29
CA ALA A 159 -13.44 6.76 -5.43
C ALA A 159 -12.97 5.45 -6.08
N ARG A 160 -13.88 4.69 -6.70
CA ARG A 160 -13.55 3.48 -7.49
C ARG A 160 -12.65 3.79 -8.68
N HIS A 161 -12.92 4.90 -9.38
CA HIS A 161 -12.06 5.35 -10.49
C HIS A 161 -10.65 5.65 -9.99
N SER A 162 -10.52 6.43 -8.92
CA SER A 162 -9.23 6.80 -8.33
C SER A 162 -8.43 5.58 -7.86
N ARG A 163 -9.10 4.63 -7.17
CA ARG A 163 -8.52 3.34 -6.78
C ARG A 163 -7.96 2.58 -7.99
N SER A 164 -8.74 2.51 -9.06
CA SER A 164 -8.34 1.81 -10.29
C SER A 164 -7.19 2.52 -11.01
N GLU A 165 -7.22 3.85 -11.10
CA GLU A 165 -6.16 4.64 -11.74
C GLU A 165 -4.82 4.48 -11.03
N VAL A 166 -4.80 4.55 -9.70
CA VAL A 166 -3.58 4.35 -8.90
C VAL A 166 -3.06 2.91 -9.04
N LEU A 167 -3.94 1.91 -8.98
CA LEU A 167 -3.57 0.52 -9.20
C LEU A 167 -2.92 0.32 -10.58
N LEU A 168 -3.57 0.79 -11.63
CA LEU A 168 -3.07 0.66 -13.01
C LEU A 168 -1.74 1.39 -13.20
N ALA A 169 -1.61 2.60 -12.64
CA ALA A 169 -0.37 3.36 -12.69
C ALA A 169 0.79 2.60 -12.02
N ALA A 170 0.58 2.12 -10.77
CA ALA A 170 1.59 1.35 -10.04
C ALA A 170 2.00 0.08 -10.79
N LYS A 171 1.04 -0.71 -11.26
CA LYS A 171 1.33 -1.98 -11.97
C LYS A 171 1.97 -1.77 -13.34
N ALA A 172 1.65 -0.71 -14.07
CA ALA A 172 2.32 -0.36 -15.32
C ALA A 172 3.83 -0.12 -15.13
N MET A 173 4.21 0.47 -14.00
CA MET A 173 5.62 0.74 -13.64
C MET A 173 6.23 -0.35 -12.75
N ARG A 174 5.52 -1.48 -12.54
CA ARG A 174 5.97 -2.59 -11.67
C ARG A 174 6.28 -2.15 -10.25
N ARG A 175 5.49 -1.22 -9.73
CA ARG A 175 5.56 -0.71 -8.36
C ARG A 175 4.54 -1.44 -7.47
N LEU A 176 4.75 -1.41 -6.16
CA LEU A 176 3.78 -1.91 -5.20
C LEU A 176 2.49 -1.08 -5.27
N ALA A 177 1.36 -1.75 -5.22
CA ALA A 177 0.06 -1.12 -5.11
C ALA A 177 -0.54 -1.44 -3.73
N ILE A 178 -0.79 -0.42 -2.93
CA ILE A 178 -1.33 -0.54 -1.57
C ILE A 178 -2.76 -0.02 -1.57
N ASP A 179 -3.70 -0.85 -1.12
CA ASP A 179 -5.10 -0.46 -1.01
C ASP A 179 -5.35 0.39 0.24
N SER A 180 -6.40 1.22 0.20
CA SER A 180 -6.75 2.19 1.23
C SER A 180 -7.22 1.53 2.53
N VAL A 181 -7.31 2.34 3.59
CA VAL A 181 -7.82 1.95 4.90
C VAL A 181 -9.34 1.76 4.89
N VAL A 182 -9.86 0.99 5.85
CA VAL A 182 -11.29 0.94 6.21
C VAL A 182 -11.45 1.62 7.56
N LEU A 183 -12.26 2.68 7.62
CA LEU A 183 -12.41 3.50 8.83
C LEU A 183 -13.25 2.82 9.92
N ASP A 184 -14.24 2.02 9.54
CA ASP A 184 -15.03 1.26 10.51
C ASP A 184 -14.21 0.07 11.05
N ILE A 185 -13.63 0.28 12.22
CA ILE A 185 -12.79 -0.74 12.89
C ILE A 185 -13.62 -1.97 13.30
N ALA A 186 -14.92 -1.82 13.52
CA ALA A 186 -15.81 -2.88 13.96
C ALA A 186 -16.30 -3.74 12.79
N ASP A 187 -16.30 -3.24 11.57
CA ASP A 187 -16.75 -3.93 10.36
C ASP A 187 -15.68 -4.88 9.80
N ALA A 188 -15.48 -6.01 10.46
CA ALA A 188 -14.53 -7.02 10.00
C ALA A 188 -14.99 -7.72 8.69
N GLU A 189 -16.30 -7.86 8.48
CA GLU A 189 -16.87 -8.50 7.28
C GLU A 189 -16.69 -7.61 6.04
N GLY A 190 -17.00 -6.31 6.15
CA GLY A 190 -16.76 -5.35 5.08
C GLY A 190 -15.27 -5.24 4.73
N LEU A 191 -14.39 -5.21 5.76
CA LEU A 191 -12.94 -5.24 5.54
C LEU A 191 -12.51 -6.51 4.79
N ALA A 192 -13.01 -7.69 5.16
CA ALA A 192 -12.68 -8.95 4.48
C ALA A 192 -13.14 -8.94 3.01
N GLY A 193 -14.34 -8.40 2.74
CA GLY A 193 -14.86 -8.21 1.38
C GLY A 193 -13.96 -7.29 0.54
N GLU A 194 -13.56 -6.15 1.07
CA GLU A 194 -12.63 -5.23 0.38
C GLU A 194 -11.24 -5.85 0.16
N CYS A 195 -10.72 -6.59 1.13
CA CYS A 195 -9.46 -7.31 0.96
C CYS A 195 -9.54 -8.36 -0.15
N SER A 196 -10.65 -9.11 -0.22
CA SER A 196 -10.88 -10.11 -1.26
C SER A 196 -10.91 -9.47 -2.66
N ASP A 197 -11.58 -8.31 -2.80
CA ASP A 197 -11.59 -7.54 -4.05
C ASP A 197 -10.17 -7.00 -4.37
N ALA A 198 -9.46 -6.46 -3.38
CA ALA A 198 -8.09 -5.97 -3.55
C ALA A 198 -7.15 -7.07 -4.09
N VAL A 199 -7.23 -8.27 -3.51
CA VAL A 199 -6.47 -9.44 -3.99
C VAL A 199 -6.86 -9.82 -5.42
N ALA A 200 -8.16 -9.86 -5.70
CA ALA A 200 -8.69 -10.26 -7.01
C ALA A 200 -8.23 -9.32 -8.14
N VAL A 201 -8.14 -8.00 -7.88
CA VAL A 201 -7.71 -7.03 -8.88
C VAL A 201 -6.19 -6.81 -8.88
N GLY A 202 -5.45 -7.31 -7.88
CA GLY A 202 -3.99 -7.37 -7.89
C GLY A 202 -3.26 -6.35 -7.01
N PHE A 203 -3.87 -5.80 -5.96
CA PHE A 203 -3.13 -5.08 -4.92
C PHE A 203 -2.14 -6.01 -4.20
N ASP A 204 -1.02 -5.45 -3.74
CA ASP A 204 0.03 -6.19 -3.05
C ASP A 204 -0.15 -6.14 -1.53
N ALA A 205 -0.75 -5.06 -1.02
CA ALA A 205 -0.97 -4.81 0.40
C ALA A 205 -2.24 -3.98 0.63
N LYS A 206 -2.67 -3.92 1.88
CA LYS A 206 -3.74 -3.04 2.36
C LYS A 206 -3.31 -2.35 3.65
N ALA A 207 -3.62 -1.07 3.76
CA ALA A 207 -3.35 -0.31 4.96
C ALA A 207 -4.42 -0.56 6.04
N ALA A 208 -3.99 -0.55 7.30
CA ALA A 208 -4.81 -0.70 8.50
C ALA A 208 -4.60 0.49 9.44
N ILE A 209 -5.64 0.89 10.16
CA ILE A 209 -5.59 1.94 11.19
C ILE A 209 -5.73 1.37 12.61
N HIS A 210 -6.03 0.09 12.73
CA HIS A 210 -6.16 -0.58 14.01
C HIS A 210 -5.58 -2.01 13.96
N PRO A 211 -4.91 -2.48 15.03
CA PRO A 211 -4.31 -3.81 15.06
C PRO A 211 -5.28 -4.98 14.83
N SER A 212 -6.58 -4.82 15.16
CA SER A 212 -7.59 -5.87 14.91
C SER A 212 -7.85 -6.13 13.42
N GLN A 213 -7.54 -5.17 12.55
CA GLN A 213 -7.69 -5.30 11.10
C GLN A 213 -6.61 -6.18 10.48
N VAL A 214 -5.45 -6.29 11.13
CA VAL A 214 -4.27 -6.97 10.57
C VAL A 214 -4.53 -8.45 10.27
N SER A 215 -5.17 -9.18 11.21
CA SER A 215 -5.48 -10.60 10.99
C SER A 215 -6.45 -10.80 9.81
N VAL A 216 -7.46 -9.94 9.68
CA VAL A 216 -8.41 -9.98 8.57
C VAL A 216 -7.71 -9.77 7.23
N ILE A 217 -6.82 -8.77 7.15
CA ILE A 217 -6.02 -8.50 5.94
C ILE A 217 -5.14 -9.71 5.61
N ARG A 218 -4.38 -10.22 6.59
CA ARG A 218 -3.49 -11.38 6.36
C ARG A 218 -4.26 -12.61 5.88
N ASP A 219 -5.42 -12.88 6.46
CA ASP A 219 -6.23 -14.04 6.09
C ASP A 219 -6.77 -13.92 4.66
N ALA A 220 -7.24 -12.73 4.27
CA ALA A 220 -7.74 -12.49 2.92
C ALA A 220 -6.64 -12.51 1.84
N PHE A 221 -5.42 -12.06 2.17
CA PHE A 221 -4.28 -12.07 1.24
C PHE A 221 -3.56 -13.42 1.16
N ARG A 222 -3.89 -14.36 2.06
CA ARG A 222 -3.30 -15.71 2.04
C ARG A 222 -3.84 -16.48 0.84
N THR A 223 -2.93 -17.00 0.02
CA THR A 223 -3.32 -17.91 -1.06
C THR A 223 -3.79 -19.24 -0.47
N ALA A 224 -4.97 -19.70 -0.85
CA ALA A 224 -5.52 -20.96 -0.34
C ALA A 224 -4.65 -22.16 -0.81
N PRO A 225 -4.50 -23.21 0.02
CA PRO A 225 -3.66 -24.36 -0.33
C PRO A 225 -4.06 -25.07 -1.63
N ASP A 226 -5.36 -25.14 -1.92
CA ASP A 226 -5.92 -25.70 -3.16
C ASP A 226 -5.59 -24.84 -4.39
N GLU A 227 -5.62 -23.50 -4.28
CA GLU A 227 -5.18 -22.59 -5.32
C GLU A 227 -3.67 -22.76 -5.62
N VAL A 228 -2.86 -22.91 -4.57
CA VAL A 228 -1.42 -23.20 -4.74
C VAL A 228 -1.19 -24.52 -5.43
N ALA A 229 -1.92 -25.57 -5.02
CA ALA A 229 -1.83 -26.89 -5.63
C ALA A 229 -2.25 -26.85 -7.11
N TRP A 230 -3.36 -26.19 -7.41
CA TRP A 230 -3.80 -25.94 -8.79
C TRP A 230 -2.76 -25.19 -9.61
N ALA A 231 -2.23 -24.09 -9.09
CA ALA A 231 -1.25 -23.28 -9.78
C ALA A 231 0.03 -24.08 -10.12
N ARG A 232 0.51 -24.87 -9.15
CA ARG A 232 1.68 -25.75 -9.38
C ARG A 232 1.39 -26.84 -10.43
N ALA A 233 0.21 -27.45 -10.41
CA ALA A 233 -0.18 -28.46 -11.39
C ALA A 233 -0.28 -27.87 -12.81
N VAL A 234 -0.89 -26.68 -12.95
CA VAL A 234 -0.99 -25.95 -14.23
C VAL A 234 0.40 -25.61 -14.77
N LEU A 235 1.30 -25.08 -13.93
CA LEU A 235 2.66 -24.73 -14.34
C LEU A 235 3.51 -25.96 -14.69
N ALA A 236 3.27 -27.10 -14.05
CA ALA A 236 3.91 -28.37 -14.41
C ALA A 236 3.43 -28.87 -15.78
N ALA A 237 2.09 -28.91 -16.00
CA ALA A 237 1.51 -29.30 -17.27
C ALA A 237 1.95 -28.40 -18.45
N ALA A 238 2.15 -27.10 -18.20
CA ALA A 238 2.61 -26.18 -19.24
C ALA A 238 3.97 -26.54 -19.81
N LYS A 239 4.86 -27.18 -19.04
CA LYS A 239 6.18 -27.64 -19.52
C LYS A 239 6.05 -28.79 -20.53
N GLU A 240 5.01 -29.63 -20.39
CA GLU A 240 4.75 -30.76 -21.29
C GLU A 240 4.13 -30.29 -22.62
N HIS A 241 3.58 -29.07 -22.66
CA HIS A 241 2.92 -28.46 -23.81
C HIS A 241 3.73 -27.30 -24.44
N ASP A 242 5.02 -27.18 -24.11
CA ASP A 242 5.91 -26.13 -24.63
C ASP A 242 5.36 -24.68 -24.43
N GLY A 243 4.55 -24.46 -23.41
CA GLY A 243 3.90 -23.19 -23.11
C GLY A 243 2.76 -22.80 -24.06
N GLY A 244 2.32 -23.71 -24.94
CA GLY A 244 1.18 -23.51 -25.83
C GLY A 244 -0.16 -23.59 -25.09
N VAL A 245 -1.27 -23.42 -25.84
CA VAL A 245 -2.62 -23.57 -25.28
C VAL A 245 -2.94 -25.05 -25.07
N PHE A 246 -3.43 -25.41 -23.89
CA PHE A 246 -3.82 -26.79 -23.55
C PHE A 246 -5.05 -26.80 -22.64
N THR A 247 -5.56 -28.00 -22.35
CA THR A 247 -6.68 -28.18 -21.40
C THR A 247 -6.17 -28.85 -20.13
N HIS A 248 -6.48 -28.25 -18.96
CA HIS A 248 -6.21 -28.82 -17.65
C HIS A 248 -7.49 -28.83 -16.80
N ALA A 249 -7.83 -30.00 -16.25
CA ALA A 249 -9.06 -30.21 -15.46
C ALA A 249 -10.34 -29.67 -16.15
N GLY A 250 -10.47 -29.86 -17.48
CA GLY A 250 -11.62 -29.38 -18.26
C GLY A 250 -11.67 -27.90 -18.58
N ARG A 251 -10.62 -27.13 -18.23
CA ARG A 251 -10.50 -25.70 -18.52
C ARG A 251 -9.35 -25.41 -19.48
N MET A 252 -9.57 -24.47 -20.38
CA MET A 252 -8.51 -23.97 -21.25
C MET A 252 -7.45 -23.23 -20.43
N VAL A 253 -6.19 -23.53 -20.70
CA VAL A 253 -5.02 -22.86 -20.14
C VAL A 253 -4.26 -22.17 -21.27
N ASP A 254 -4.07 -20.88 -21.11
CA ASP A 254 -3.35 -19.99 -22.04
C ASP A 254 -2.37 -19.07 -21.27
N GLY A 255 -1.74 -18.14 -21.97
CA GLY A 255 -0.77 -17.22 -21.38
C GLY A 255 -1.25 -16.45 -20.16
N PRO A 256 -2.45 -15.84 -20.15
CA PRO A 256 -3.07 -15.22 -18.97
C PRO A 256 -3.21 -16.17 -17.77
N VAL A 257 -3.69 -17.38 -17.98
CA VAL A 257 -3.85 -18.40 -16.92
C VAL A 257 -2.49 -18.80 -16.34
N LEU A 258 -1.47 -18.98 -17.17
CA LEU A 258 -0.10 -19.27 -16.73
C LEU A 258 0.51 -18.14 -15.91
N LYS A 259 0.29 -16.87 -16.31
CA LYS A 259 0.72 -15.70 -15.54
C LYS A 259 0.03 -15.64 -14.17
N HIS A 260 -1.27 -15.94 -14.12
CA HIS A 260 -2.03 -16.02 -12.87
C HIS A 260 -1.48 -17.14 -11.96
N ALA A 261 -1.31 -18.34 -12.47
CA ALA A 261 -0.73 -19.46 -11.71
C ALA A 261 0.67 -19.12 -11.16
N ALA A 262 1.53 -18.49 -11.97
CA ALA A 262 2.85 -18.05 -11.53
C ALA A 262 2.79 -16.96 -10.43
N ALA A 263 1.79 -16.08 -10.47
CA ALA A 263 1.59 -15.06 -9.44
C ALA A 263 1.15 -15.68 -8.11
N LEU A 264 0.23 -16.66 -8.12
CA LEU A 264 -0.20 -17.41 -6.94
C LEU A 264 0.98 -18.11 -6.25
N VAL A 265 1.82 -18.81 -7.02
CA VAL A 265 3.01 -19.49 -6.45
C VAL A 265 3.99 -18.48 -5.85
N ARG A 266 4.23 -17.33 -6.49
CA ARG A 266 5.12 -16.30 -5.93
C ARG A 266 4.63 -15.75 -4.59
N ARG A 267 3.32 -15.55 -4.40
CA ARG A 267 2.74 -15.08 -3.13
C ARG A 267 2.97 -16.04 -1.96
N THR A 268 3.22 -17.32 -2.22
CA THR A 268 3.48 -18.30 -1.15
C THR A 268 4.93 -18.35 -0.69
N THR A 269 5.83 -17.71 -1.43
CA THR A 269 7.29 -17.70 -1.14
C THR A 269 7.77 -16.34 -0.61
N SER A 270 6.88 -15.38 -0.54
CA SER A 270 7.09 -14.06 0.06
C SER A 270 6.50 -14.02 1.45
#